data_b13368e5462b005164dd268bb290c0f3
#
_entry.id   b13368e5462b005164dd268bb290c0f3
#
_cell.length_a   1.000
_cell.length_b   1.000
_cell.length_c   1.000
_cell.angle_alpha   90.00
_cell.angle_beta   90.00
_cell.angle_gamma   90.00
#
_symmetry.space_group_name_H-M   'P 1'
#
loop_
_entity.id
_entity.type
_entity.pdbx_description
1 polymer ?
#
loop_
_entity_poly.entity_id
_entity_poly.type
_entity_poly.pdbx_seq_one_letter_code
_entity_poly.pdbx_strand_id
1 'polypeptide(L)'
;MKLLIMIEKIAALDIETENTGADVRNDNKRIISIQIYNKDISEIYYHDSKEKGLKLGKERVKSLLSSGYSFVGYNVLNFDIPLLKEFLDLEIPLSNVIDISQMNKVVELKQNFKMYKLEAICAEIGVRCDHKKLLVPMIEKLKQDPKIVERAKIEGSKIASLKSWSLQFSQDRALDLICGGSAILQAYNEFVESNGNTNSIFHQYAMGDVISEYELYNKLKRNN
;
A
#
# COMPACT_ATOMS: atom_id res chain seq x y z
N MET A 1 -34.61 -27.04 1.39
CA MET A 1 -33.41 -26.49 2.09
C MET A 1 -32.95 -25.27 1.30
N LYS A 2 -33.26 -24.03 1.77
CA LYS A 2 -32.79 -22.82 1.12
C LYS A 2 -31.28 -22.73 1.36
N LEU A 3 -30.49 -22.82 0.29
CA LEU A 3 -29.06 -22.49 0.35
C LEU A 3 -28.95 -21.01 0.78
N LEU A 4 -28.56 -20.77 2.02
CA LEU A 4 -28.21 -19.42 2.45
C LEU A 4 -26.92 -19.08 1.69
N ILE A 5 -27.04 -18.30 0.60
CA ILE A 5 -25.88 -17.70 -0.03
C ILE A 5 -25.33 -16.73 1.01
N MET A 6 -24.30 -17.14 1.73
CA MET A 6 -23.56 -16.23 2.60
C MET A 6 -22.92 -15.19 1.70
N ILE A 7 -23.47 -13.98 1.73
CA ILE A 7 -22.85 -12.84 1.05
C ILE A 7 -21.52 -12.60 1.77
N GLU A 8 -20.44 -12.90 1.08
CA GLU A 8 -19.10 -12.66 1.58
C GLU A 8 -18.88 -11.15 1.75
N LYS A 9 -18.68 -10.73 2.99
CA LYS A 9 -18.40 -9.34 3.33
C LYS A 9 -16.92 -9.06 3.14
N ILE A 10 -16.59 -8.33 2.09
CA ILE A 10 -15.21 -8.00 1.73
C ILE A 10 -14.99 -6.49 1.81
N ALA A 11 -13.84 -6.09 2.33
CA ALA A 11 -13.31 -4.73 2.20
C ALA A 11 -11.82 -4.81 1.83
N ALA A 12 -11.33 -3.89 1.01
CA ALA A 12 -9.90 -3.72 0.85
C ALA A 12 -9.32 -2.99 2.05
N LEU A 13 -8.10 -3.37 2.43
CA LEU A 13 -7.34 -2.79 3.54
C LEU A 13 -5.91 -2.56 3.06
N ASP A 14 -5.45 -1.34 3.19
CA ASP A 14 -4.10 -0.92 2.85
C ASP A 14 -3.56 0.03 3.92
N ILE A 15 -2.25 0.15 4.05
CA ILE A 15 -1.59 1.10 4.94
C ILE A 15 -0.51 1.89 4.23
N GLU A 16 -0.33 3.12 4.67
CA GLU A 16 0.87 3.89 4.31
C GLU A 16 1.79 4.02 5.52
N THR A 17 3.09 3.99 5.26
CA THR A 17 4.11 4.09 6.31
C THR A 17 5.06 5.26 6.08
N GLU A 18 5.61 5.78 7.15
CA GLU A 18 6.76 6.67 7.07
C GLU A 18 8.01 5.84 6.78
N ASN A 19 8.34 5.72 5.50
CA ASN A 19 9.55 5.08 5.04
C ASN A 19 10.25 5.96 4.02
N THR A 20 11.35 6.56 4.41
CA THR A 20 12.19 7.40 3.53
C THR A 20 13.52 6.73 3.21
N GLY A 21 13.70 5.45 3.57
CA GLY A 21 14.91 4.67 3.34
C GLY A 21 14.86 3.84 2.06
N ALA A 22 15.94 3.11 1.81
CA ALA A 22 16.05 2.20 0.67
C ALA A 22 15.63 0.76 0.99
N ASP A 23 15.36 0.44 2.25
CA ASP A 23 14.82 -0.86 2.66
C ASP A 23 13.33 -0.74 2.99
N VAL A 24 12.50 -1.22 2.06
CA VAL A 24 11.03 -1.18 2.19
C VAL A 24 10.53 -1.90 3.45
N ARG A 25 11.26 -2.85 3.98
CA ARG A 25 10.83 -3.66 5.11
C ARG A 25 11.34 -3.14 6.46
N ASN A 26 12.60 -2.73 6.50
CA ASN A 26 13.28 -2.41 7.76
C ASN A 26 13.38 -0.91 8.05
N ASP A 27 13.13 -0.04 7.06
CA ASP A 27 13.22 1.42 7.23
C ASP A 27 11.88 2.07 7.60
N ASN A 28 10.83 1.26 7.87
CA ASN A 28 9.54 1.77 8.33
C ASN A 28 9.67 2.28 9.77
N LYS A 29 9.26 3.52 9.99
CA LYS A 29 9.30 4.16 11.31
C LYS A 29 7.97 4.08 12.04
N ARG A 30 6.86 4.22 11.29
CA ARG A 30 5.49 4.17 11.81
C ARG A 30 4.49 4.01 10.67
N ILE A 31 3.31 3.54 11.00
CA ILE A 31 2.14 3.66 10.11
C ILE A 31 1.68 5.13 10.15
N ILE A 32 1.45 5.73 9.00
CA ILE A 32 0.92 7.09 8.87
C ILE A 32 -0.56 7.11 8.54
N SER A 33 -1.07 6.07 7.85
CA SER A 33 -2.51 5.95 7.62
C SER A 33 -2.96 4.50 7.38
N ILE A 34 -4.26 4.27 7.60
CA ILE A 34 -4.99 3.03 7.29
C ILE A 34 -6.14 3.41 6.37
N GLN A 35 -6.29 2.73 5.25
CA GLN A 35 -7.38 2.89 4.30
C GLN A 35 -8.27 1.66 4.32
N ILE A 36 -9.58 1.86 4.31
CA ILE A 36 -10.57 0.78 4.24
C ILE A 36 -11.58 1.15 3.16
N TYR A 37 -11.78 0.25 2.20
CA TYR A 37 -12.68 0.51 1.10
C TYR A 37 -13.53 -0.71 0.71
N ASN A 38 -14.79 -0.47 0.47
CA ASN A 38 -15.68 -1.26 -0.37
C ASN A 38 -16.77 -0.34 -0.93
N LYS A 39 -17.84 -0.88 -1.53
CA LYS A 39 -18.91 -0.06 -2.11
C LYS A 39 -19.65 0.83 -1.10
N ASP A 40 -19.68 0.42 0.17
CA ASP A 40 -20.42 1.09 1.25
C ASP A 40 -19.49 1.78 2.26
N ILE A 41 -18.18 1.48 2.20
CA ILE A 41 -17.15 1.97 3.11
C ILE A 41 -16.07 2.69 2.29
N SER A 42 -15.76 3.93 2.65
CA SER A 42 -14.66 4.71 2.08
C SER A 42 -14.05 5.54 3.20
N GLU A 43 -13.06 4.97 3.89
CA GLU A 43 -12.55 5.51 5.14
C GLU A 43 -11.01 5.57 5.10
N ILE A 44 -10.46 6.67 5.62
CA ILE A 44 -9.03 6.85 5.90
C ILE A 44 -8.85 7.30 7.34
N TYR A 45 -7.93 6.64 8.06
CA TYR A 45 -7.50 6.97 9.41
C TYR A 45 -6.02 7.32 9.36
N TYR A 46 -5.59 8.40 10.01
CA TYR A 46 -4.22 8.88 9.89
C TYR A 46 -3.63 9.34 11.22
N HIS A 47 -2.31 9.17 11.36
CA HIS A 47 -1.58 9.27 12.63
C HIS A 47 -1.84 10.58 13.37
N ASP A 48 -1.83 11.70 12.66
CA ASP A 48 -1.86 13.04 13.27
C ASP A 48 -3.29 13.62 13.38
N SER A 49 -4.33 12.78 13.15
CA SER A 49 -5.73 13.18 13.30
C SER A 49 -6.24 12.99 14.72
N LYS A 50 -6.93 14.00 15.26
CA LYS A 50 -7.68 13.88 16.52
C LYS A 50 -8.99 13.12 16.32
N GLU A 51 -9.65 13.29 15.18
CA GLU A 51 -10.98 12.74 14.91
C GLU A 51 -10.93 11.38 14.21
N LYS A 52 -9.92 11.15 13.39
CA LYS A 52 -9.73 9.94 12.57
C LYS A 52 -8.36 9.30 12.81
N GLY A 53 -7.90 9.29 14.06
CA GLY A 53 -6.61 8.74 14.42
C GLY A 53 -6.50 7.23 14.23
N LEU A 54 -5.27 6.71 14.14
CA LEU A 54 -4.99 5.29 13.92
C LEU A 54 -5.63 4.36 14.97
N LYS A 55 -5.81 4.85 16.20
CA LYS A 55 -6.55 4.09 17.25
C LYS A 55 -7.98 3.79 16.82
N LEU A 56 -8.67 4.75 16.23
CA LEU A 56 -10.02 4.55 15.70
C LEU A 56 -10.00 3.63 14.48
N GLY A 57 -8.98 3.75 13.60
CA GLY A 57 -8.76 2.83 12.49
C GLY A 57 -8.59 1.38 12.96
N LYS A 58 -7.76 1.16 14.00
CA LYS A 58 -7.61 -0.16 14.65
C LYS A 58 -8.96 -0.71 15.14
N GLU A 59 -9.74 0.10 15.87
CA GLU A 59 -11.05 -0.33 16.37
C GLU A 59 -12.06 -0.57 15.25
N ARG A 60 -11.97 0.21 14.17
CA ARG A 60 -12.80 -0.01 12.98
C ARG A 60 -12.52 -1.35 12.31
N VAL A 61 -11.23 -1.70 12.10
CA VAL A 61 -10.83 -3.00 11.56
C VAL A 61 -11.36 -4.14 12.43
N LYS A 62 -11.21 -4.05 13.77
CA LYS A 62 -11.75 -5.05 14.71
C LYS A 62 -13.27 -5.17 14.61
N SER A 63 -13.99 -4.06 14.51
CA SER A 63 -15.44 -4.04 14.35
C SER A 63 -15.88 -4.72 13.05
N LEU A 64 -15.18 -4.49 11.95
CA LEU A 64 -15.46 -5.16 10.68
C LEU A 64 -15.20 -6.67 10.76
N LEU A 65 -14.07 -7.09 11.35
CA LEU A 65 -13.79 -8.53 11.61
C LEU A 65 -14.91 -9.18 12.42
N SER A 66 -15.33 -8.54 13.53
CA SER A 66 -16.42 -9.03 14.36
C SER A 66 -17.77 -9.09 13.64
N SER A 67 -17.93 -8.28 12.58
CA SER A 67 -19.09 -8.28 11.70
C SER A 67 -18.99 -9.27 10.54
N GLY A 68 -17.94 -10.11 10.52
CA GLY A 68 -17.71 -11.16 9.53
C GLY A 68 -17.10 -10.66 8.21
N TYR A 69 -16.40 -9.54 8.22
CA TYR A 69 -15.63 -9.10 7.06
C TYR A 69 -14.32 -9.85 6.94
N SER A 70 -13.92 -10.08 5.69
CA SER A 70 -12.54 -10.42 5.31
C SER A 70 -11.92 -9.24 4.57
N PHE A 71 -10.60 -9.12 4.68
CA PHE A 71 -9.85 -8.05 4.04
C PHE A 71 -9.07 -8.56 2.83
N VAL A 72 -9.04 -7.75 1.78
CA VAL A 72 -8.22 -8.00 0.59
C VAL A 72 -7.18 -6.90 0.45
N GLY A 73 -6.02 -7.23 -0.07
CA GLY A 73 -4.95 -6.28 -0.40
C GLY A 73 -3.90 -6.94 -1.28
N TYR A 74 -3.05 -6.15 -1.93
CA TYR A 74 -1.99 -6.64 -2.78
C TYR A 74 -0.67 -6.78 -2.01
N ASN A 75 -0.17 -8.01 -1.87
CA ASN A 75 1.01 -8.33 -1.03
C ASN A 75 0.79 -8.07 0.48
N VAL A 76 -0.44 -8.00 0.89
CA VAL A 76 -0.89 -7.63 2.24
C VAL A 76 -0.33 -8.55 3.33
N LEU A 77 -0.16 -9.85 3.04
CA LEU A 77 0.40 -10.82 3.99
C LEU A 77 1.88 -10.59 4.30
N ASN A 78 2.63 -10.00 3.38
CA ASN A 78 4.06 -9.76 3.56
C ASN A 78 4.39 -8.32 4.01
N PHE A 79 3.43 -7.40 3.94
CA PHE A 79 3.67 -5.99 4.26
C PHE A 79 2.68 -5.46 5.30
N ASP A 80 1.42 -5.30 4.95
CA ASP A 80 0.44 -4.61 5.80
C ASP A 80 0.15 -5.33 7.11
N ILE A 81 -0.15 -6.63 7.04
CA ILE A 81 -0.52 -7.41 8.23
C ILE A 81 0.61 -7.47 9.26
N PRO A 82 1.88 -7.75 8.88
CA PRO A 82 3.00 -7.68 9.82
C PRO A 82 3.17 -6.31 10.46
N LEU A 83 3.06 -5.22 9.70
CA LEU A 83 3.26 -3.86 10.21
C LEU A 83 2.08 -3.40 11.08
N LEU A 84 0.84 -3.78 10.76
CA LEU A 84 -0.32 -3.55 11.62
C LEU A 84 -0.16 -4.23 12.98
N LYS A 85 0.39 -5.46 13.00
CA LYS A 85 0.70 -6.16 14.26
C LYS A 85 1.83 -5.46 15.00
N GLU A 86 2.93 -5.12 14.32
CA GLU A 86 4.12 -4.53 14.93
C GLU A 86 3.86 -3.15 15.52
N PHE A 87 3.27 -2.23 14.75
CA PHE A 87 3.14 -0.83 15.14
C PHE A 87 1.85 -0.52 15.89
N LEU A 88 0.79 -1.30 15.70
CA LEU A 88 -0.52 -1.02 16.29
C LEU A 88 -1.02 -2.13 17.20
N ASP A 89 -0.28 -3.23 17.35
CA ASP A 89 -0.77 -4.42 18.07
C ASP A 89 -2.19 -4.82 17.58
N LEU A 90 -2.35 -4.85 16.25
CA LEU A 90 -3.58 -5.26 15.58
C LEU A 90 -3.38 -6.62 14.91
N GLU A 91 -3.99 -7.64 15.49
CA GLU A 91 -3.99 -8.98 14.91
C GLU A 91 -5.21 -9.18 14.01
N ILE A 92 -4.96 -9.57 12.77
CA ILE A 92 -5.99 -9.98 11.81
C ILE A 92 -5.77 -11.47 11.52
N PRO A 93 -6.76 -12.34 11.80
CA PRO A 93 -6.63 -13.77 11.51
C PRO A 93 -6.39 -14.01 10.01
N LEU A 94 -5.45 -14.86 9.67
CA LEU A 94 -5.09 -15.14 8.26
C LEU A 94 -6.28 -15.70 7.47
N SER A 95 -7.24 -16.38 8.15
CA SER A 95 -8.50 -16.81 7.53
C SER A 95 -9.40 -15.66 7.06
N ASN A 96 -9.15 -14.44 7.53
CA ASN A 96 -9.88 -13.24 7.14
C ASN A 96 -9.06 -12.33 6.21
N VAL A 97 -7.97 -12.84 5.64
CA VAL A 97 -7.09 -12.08 4.73
C VAL A 97 -6.99 -12.79 3.39
N ILE A 98 -7.18 -12.04 2.32
CA ILE A 98 -7.01 -12.50 0.95
C ILE A 98 -5.90 -11.66 0.30
N ASP A 99 -4.77 -12.28 0.04
CA ASP A 99 -3.68 -11.60 -0.68
C ASP A 99 -3.88 -11.76 -2.19
N ILE A 100 -4.26 -10.68 -2.84
CA ILE A 100 -4.48 -10.63 -4.29
C ILE A 100 -3.21 -11.08 -5.05
N SER A 101 -2.04 -10.80 -4.51
CA SER A 101 -0.76 -11.16 -5.12
C SER A 101 -0.54 -12.67 -5.25
N GLN A 102 -1.32 -13.48 -4.52
CA GLN A 102 -1.28 -14.94 -4.50
C GLN A 102 -2.43 -15.59 -5.28
N MET A 103 -3.35 -14.81 -5.83
CA MET A 103 -4.43 -15.37 -6.68
C MET A 103 -3.85 -15.94 -7.97
N ASN A 104 -4.40 -17.09 -8.43
CA ASN A 104 -3.86 -17.88 -9.55
C ASN A 104 -3.53 -17.03 -10.79
N LYS A 105 -4.45 -16.18 -11.22
CA LYS A 105 -4.23 -15.32 -12.40
C LYS A 105 -3.08 -14.33 -12.20
N VAL A 106 -2.94 -13.76 -10.99
CA VAL A 106 -1.85 -12.85 -10.67
C VAL A 106 -0.51 -13.59 -10.60
N VAL A 107 -0.50 -14.80 -10.03
CA VAL A 107 0.69 -15.67 -10.01
C VAL A 107 1.13 -16.00 -11.44
N GLU A 108 0.19 -16.34 -12.34
CA GLU A 108 0.45 -16.57 -13.76
C GLU A 108 1.12 -15.34 -14.43
N LEU A 109 0.56 -14.13 -14.22
CA LEU A 109 1.12 -12.89 -14.75
C LEU A 109 2.53 -12.61 -14.22
N LYS A 110 2.79 -12.86 -12.95
CA LYS A 110 4.13 -12.74 -12.36
C LYS A 110 5.13 -13.70 -12.97
N GLN A 111 4.75 -14.96 -13.16
CA GLN A 111 5.63 -16.00 -13.67
C GLN A 111 5.94 -15.83 -15.16
N ASN A 112 4.90 -15.62 -15.97
CA ASN A 112 5.01 -15.63 -17.43
C ASN A 112 5.44 -14.26 -17.99
N PHE A 113 4.99 -13.16 -17.38
CA PHE A 113 5.19 -11.81 -17.91
C PHE A 113 6.02 -10.89 -17.00
N LYS A 114 6.52 -11.41 -15.85
CA LYS A 114 7.32 -10.64 -14.87
C LYS A 114 6.60 -9.39 -14.34
N MET A 115 5.28 -9.43 -14.27
CA MET A 115 4.46 -8.33 -13.74
C MET A 115 4.36 -8.44 -12.22
N TYR A 116 5.10 -7.60 -11.49
CA TYR A 116 5.14 -7.64 -10.02
C TYR A 116 4.48 -6.43 -9.37
N LYS A 117 4.27 -5.35 -10.10
CA LYS A 117 3.67 -4.11 -9.59
C LYS A 117 2.15 -4.15 -9.72
N LEU A 118 1.44 -3.64 -8.72
CA LEU A 118 -0.02 -3.55 -8.72
C LEU A 118 -0.54 -2.86 -10.00
N GLU A 119 0.09 -1.76 -10.40
CA GLU A 119 -0.34 -1.00 -11.58
C GLU A 119 -0.25 -1.81 -12.88
N ALA A 120 0.80 -2.64 -13.02
CA ALA A 120 0.96 -3.50 -14.20
C ALA A 120 -0.11 -4.60 -14.25
N ILE A 121 -0.41 -5.21 -13.09
CA ILE A 121 -1.47 -6.22 -12.96
C ILE A 121 -2.84 -5.58 -13.23
N CYS A 122 -3.11 -4.43 -12.64
CA CYS A 122 -4.36 -3.70 -12.87
C CYS A 122 -4.56 -3.36 -14.35
N ALA A 123 -3.52 -2.86 -15.02
CA ALA A 123 -3.58 -2.54 -16.45
C ALA A 123 -3.91 -3.78 -17.30
N GLU A 124 -3.26 -4.91 -17.03
CA GLU A 124 -3.50 -6.17 -17.75
C GLU A 124 -4.91 -6.70 -17.54
N ILE A 125 -5.42 -6.60 -16.31
CA ILE A 125 -6.78 -7.03 -15.95
C ILE A 125 -7.84 -6.00 -16.37
N GLY A 126 -7.42 -4.77 -16.74
CA GLY A 126 -8.29 -3.66 -17.14
C GLY A 126 -8.95 -2.97 -15.94
N VAL A 127 -8.24 -2.83 -14.83
CA VAL A 127 -8.61 -2.02 -13.67
C VAL A 127 -7.82 -0.72 -13.71
N ARG A 128 -8.45 0.39 -13.35
CA ARG A 128 -7.75 1.68 -13.27
C ARG A 128 -6.86 1.72 -12.04
N CYS A 129 -5.58 2.05 -12.22
CA CYS A 129 -4.59 2.18 -11.16
C CYS A 129 -3.53 3.19 -11.60
N ASP A 130 -3.90 4.48 -11.64
CA ASP A 130 -3.05 5.57 -12.17
C ASP A 130 -2.72 6.66 -11.14
N HIS A 131 -3.15 6.50 -9.90
CA HIS A 131 -3.00 7.47 -8.81
C HIS A 131 -1.54 7.73 -8.41
N LYS A 132 -0.63 6.76 -8.61
CA LYS A 132 0.81 6.98 -8.37
C LYS A 132 1.43 8.06 -9.27
N LYS A 133 0.80 8.34 -10.40
CA LYS A 133 1.21 9.46 -11.28
C LYS A 133 1.11 10.82 -10.57
N LEU A 134 0.26 10.95 -9.55
CA LEU A 134 0.13 12.16 -8.74
C LEU A 134 1.42 12.52 -7.99
N LEU A 135 2.23 11.52 -7.62
CA LEU A 135 3.51 11.72 -6.93
C LEU A 135 4.68 12.00 -7.86
N VAL A 136 4.56 11.74 -9.17
CA VAL A 136 5.66 11.86 -10.13
C VAL A 136 6.34 13.23 -10.10
N PRO A 137 5.63 14.38 -10.09
CA PRO A 137 6.30 15.68 -10.05
C PRO A 137 7.15 15.88 -8.79
N MET A 138 6.71 15.35 -7.65
CA MET A 138 7.46 15.41 -6.39
C MET A 138 8.70 14.50 -6.46
N ILE A 139 8.54 13.28 -6.97
CA ILE A 139 9.63 12.30 -7.12
C ILE A 139 10.72 12.86 -8.04
N GLU A 140 10.36 13.43 -9.19
CA GLU A 140 11.33 13.98 -10.15
C GLU A 140 12.09 15.18 -9.59
N LYS A 141 11.44 16.01 -8.77
CA LYS A 141 12.12 17.09 -8.02
C LYS A 141 13.11 16.53 -6.98
N LEU A 142 12.72 15.49 -6.24
CA LEU A 142 13.56 14.85 -5.23
C LEU A 142 14.78 14.15 -5.85
N LYS A 143 14.65 13.57 -7.04
CA LYS A 143 15.76 12.96 -7.79
C LYS A 143 16.85 13.96 -8.17
N GLN A 144 16.55 15.25 -8.18
CA GLN A 144 17.50 16.32 -8.47
C GLN A 144 18.20 16.86 -7.20
N ASP A 145 17.79 16.44 -5.98
CA ASP A 145 18.43 16.86 -4.75
C ASP A 145 19.76 16.11 -4.54
N PRO A 146 20.92 16.82 -4.53
CA PRO A 146 22.22 16.19 -4.37
C PRO A 146 22.37 15.36 -3.08
N LYS A 147 21.68 15.77 -2.00
CA LYS A 147 21.72 15.04 -0.71
C LYS A 147 20.99 13.70 -0.80
N ILE A 148 19.87 13.67 -1.50
CA ILE A 148 19.11 12.44 -1.72
C ILE A 148 19.89 11.50 -2.65
N VAL A 149 20.46 12.03 -3.71
CA VAL A 149 21.28 11.25 -4.67
C VAL A 149 22.50 10.64 -3.96
N GLU A 150 23.21 11.41 -3.13
CA GLU A 150 24.36 10.88 -2.40
C GLU A 150 23.95 9.82 -1.37
N ARG A 151 22.86 10.04 -0.65
CA ARG A 151 22.30 9.06 0.27
C ARG A 151 21.91 7.77 -0.46
N ALA A 152 21.27 7.86 -1.62
CA ALA A 152 20.88 6.72 -2.43
C ALA A 152 22.08 5.89 -2.90
N LYS A 153 23.20 6.54 -3.26
CA LYS A 153 24.46 5.86 -3.60
C LYS A 153 25.00 5.07 -2.41
N ILE A 154 25.00 5.66 -1.22
CA ILE A 154 25.49 4.99 -0.01
C ILE A 154 24.62 3.79 0.36
N GLU A 155 23.31 3.98 0.44
CA GLU A 155 22.36 2.90 0.78
C GLU A 155 22.32 1.81 -0.30
N GLY A 156 22.32 2.20 -1.57
CA GLY A 156 22.38 1.26 -2.69
C GLY A 156 23.65 0.42 -2.72
N SER A 157 24.80 1.00 -2.36
CA SER A 157 26.06 0.26 -2.26
C SER A 157 26.03 -0.83 -1.17
N LYS A 158 25.39 -0.54 -0.03
CA LYS A 158 25.15 -1.54 1.02
C LYS A 158 24.25 -2.67 0.53
N ILE A 159 23.17 -2.35 -0.17
CA ILE A 159 22.23 -3.33 -0.73
C ILE A 159 22.91 -4.20 -1.78
N ALA A 160 23.74 -3.62 -2.65
CA ALA A 160 24.49 -4.35 -3.67
C ALA A 160 25.36 -5.45 -3.04
N SER A 161 26.09 -5.13 -1.96
CA SER A 161 26.95 -6.08 -1.27
C SER A 161 26.16 -7.20 -0.59
N LEU A 162 24.97 -6.90 -0.04
CA LEU A 162 24.14 -7.87 0.67
C LEU A 162 23.37 -8.82 -0.27
N LYS A 163 22.95 -8.34 -1.45
CA LYS A 163 22.04 -9.08 -2.35
C LYS A 163 22.72 -9.58 -3.63
N SER A 164 24.02 -9.38 -3.77
CA SER A 164 24.78 -9.73 -4.99
C SER A 164 24.18 -9.11 -6.27
N TRP A 165 23.59 -7.91 -6.15
CA TRP A 165 23.07 -7.15 -7.27
C TRP A 165 24.16 -6.24 -7.85
N SER A 166 24.00 -5.80 -9.12
CA SER A 166 24.92 -4.79 -9.67
C SER A 166 24.83 -3.49 -8.86
N LEU A 167 25.96 -2.80 -8.74
CA LEU A 167 26.04 -1.55 -7.99
C LEU A 167 25.07 -0.50 -8.56
N GLN A 168 25.08 -0.31 -9.88
CA GLN A 168 24.21 0.65 -10.55
C GLN A 168 22.74 0.35 -10.29
N PHE A 169 22.29 -0.90 -10.50
CA PHE A 169 20.91 -1.29 -10.25
C PHE A 169 20.47 -1.03 -8.80
N SER A 170 21.37 -1.32 -7.85
CA SER A 170 21.07 -1.13 -6.42
C SER A 170 20.98 0.36 -6.06
N GLN A 171 21.81 1.21 -6.65
CA GLN A 171 21.79 2.66 -6.44
C GLN A 171 20.55 3.30 -7.08
N ASP A 172 20.20 2.93 -8.31
CA ASP A 172 19.00 3.41 -9.00
C ASP A 172 17.74 3.02 -8.22
N ARG A 173 17.67 1.76 -7.76
CA ARG A 173 16.56 1.28 -6.94
C ARG A 173 16.48 2.00 -5.59
N ALA A 174 17.61 2.24 -4.93
CA ALA A 174 17.64 3.00 -3.68
C ALA A 174 17.13 4.44 -3.89
N LEU A 175 17.54 5.09 -4.99
CA LEU A 175 17.06 6.41 -5.35
C LEU A 175 15.54 6.43 -5.56
N ASP A 176 15.00 5.49 -6.32
CA ASP A 176 13.55 5.39 -6.55
C ASP A 176 12.77 5.18 -5.24
N LEU A 177 13.25 4.31 -4.35
CA LEU A 177 12.59 4.03 -3.06
C LEU A 177 12.64 5.24 -2.12
N ILE A 178 13.81 5.86 -1.97
CA ILE A 178 13.98 7.06 -1.11
C ILE A 178 13.12 8.21 -1.62
N CYS A 179 13.13 8.47 -2.92
CA CYS A 179 12.32 9.55 -3.52
C CYS A 179 10.82 9.24 -3.41
N GLY A 180 10.41 7.98 -3.66
CA GLY A 180 9.02 7.56 -3.52
C GLY A 180 8.50 7.75 -2.10
N GLY A 181 9.19 7.20 -1.10
CA GLY A 181 8.81 7.34 0.30
C GLY A 181 8.82 8.79 0.79
N SER A 182 9.82 9.58 0.35
CA SER A 182 9.91 11.01 0.69
C SER A 182 8.76 11.81 0.05
N ALA A 183 8.34 11.49 -1.17
CA ALA A 183 7.21 12.13 -1.83
C ALA A 183 5.89 11.81 -1.12
N ILE A 184 5.69 10.54 -0.71
CA ILE A 184 4.52 10.13 0.08
C ILE A 184 4.48 10.89 1.40
N LEU A 185 5.61 10.99 2.13
CA LEU A 185 5.67 11.71 3.40
C LEU A 185 5.42 13.21 3.22
N GLN A 186 5.94 13.83 2.17
CA GLN A 186 5.66 15.23 1.87
C GLN A 186 4.16 15.44 1.59
N ALA A 187 3.56 14.62 0.72
CA ALA A 187 2.14 14.69 0.42
C ALA A 187 1.27 14.43 1.66
N TYR A 188 1.71 13.54 2.56
CA TYR A 188 1.05 13.28 3.83
C TYR A 188 1.08 14.52 4.76
N ASN A 189 2.21 15.19 4.88
CA ASN A 189 2.31 16.40 5.70
C ASN A 189 1.37 17.50 5.18
N GLU A 190 1.31 17.72 3.87
CA GLU A 190 0.38 18.66 3.24
C GLU A 190 -1.10 18.26 3.50
N PHE A 191 -1.41 16.96 3.50
CA PHE A 191 -2.74 16.44 3.84
C PHE A 191 -3.09 16.73 5.30
N VAL A 192 -2.18 16.53 6.24
CA VAL A 192 -2.38 16.83 7.67
C VAL A 192 -2.56 18.33 7.89
N GLU A 193 -1.71 19.17 7.30
CA GLU A 193 -1.80 20.64 7.38
C GLU A 193 -3.11 21.18 6.82
N SER A 194 -3.68 20.51 5.83
CA SER A 194 -5.00 20.84 5.25
C SER A 194 -6.19 20.21 5.99
N ASN A 195 -5.99 19.69 7.21
CA ASN A 195 -7.02 19.03 8.02
C ASN A 195 -7.68 17.82 7.32
N GLY A 196 -6.90 17.04 6.60
CA GLY A 196 -7.41 15.84 5.94
C GLY A 196 -8.23 16.12 4.68
N ASN A 197 -7.82 17.11 3.90
CA ASN A 197 -8.50 17.47 2.65
C ASN A 197 -8.53 16.29 1.67
N THR A 198 -9.73 15.87 1.30
CA THR A 198 -9.96 14.75 0.37
C THR A 198 -9.49 15.01 -1.05
N ASN A 199 -9.25 16.26 -1.43
CA ASN A 199 -8.69 16.65 -2.73
C ASN A 199 -7.14 16.70 -2.72
N SER A 200 -6.49 16.41 -1.58
CA SER A 200 -5.03 16.38 -1.50
C SER A 200 -4.45 15.21 -2.31
N ILE A 201 -3.19 15.36 -2.74
CA ILE A 201 -2.45 14.32 -3.45
C ILE A 201 -2.39 13.04 -2.61
N PHE A 202 -2.09 13.16 -1.31
CA PHE A 202 -2.00 12.00 -0.41
C PHE A 202 -3.31 11.23 -0.32
N HIS A 203 -4.45 11.92 -0.10
CA HIS A 203 -5.73 11.24 -0.01
C HIS A 203 -6.09 10.52 -1.31
N GLN A 204 -5.90 11.18 -2.46
CA GLN A 204 -6.18 10.57 -3.76
C GLN A 204 -5.25 9.39 -4.06
N TYR A 205 -3.99 9.48 -3.65
CA TYR A 205 -3.01 8.40 -3.78
C TYR A 205 -3.40 7.20 -2.91
N ALA A 206 -3.50 7.38 -1.59
CA ALA A 206 -3.76 6.32 -0.64
C ALA A 206 -5.14 5.65 -0.85
N MET A 207 -6.19 6.44 -1.09
CA MET A 207 -7.51 5.87 -1.43
C MET A 207 -7.53 5.24 -2.81
N GLY A 208 -6.69 5.71 -3.73
CA GLY A 208 -6.56 5.12 -5.07
C GLY A 208 -6.00 3.70 -5.05
N ASP A 209 -5.02 3.41 -4.20
CA ASP A 209 -4.46 2.06 -4.02
C ASP A 209 -5.55 1.10 -3.52
N VAL A 210 -6.21 1.41 -2.41
CA VAL A 210 -7.22 0.53 -1.81
C VAL A 210 -8.47 0.32 -2.70
N ILE A 211 -8.87 1.33 -3.47
CA ILE A 211 -9.95 1.21 -4.46
C ILE A 211 -9.54 0.27 -5.59
N SER A 212 -8.32 0.43 -6.12
CA SER A 212 -7.80 -0.42 -7.19
C SER A 212 -7.69 -1.88 -6.76
N GLU A 213 -7.28 -2.15 -5.53
CA GLU A 213 -7.22 -3.50 -4.94
C GLU A 213 -8.60 -4.13 -4.83
N TYR A 214 -9.59 -3.39 -4.33
CA TYR A 214 -10.96 -3.87 -4.25
C TYR A 214 -11.55 -4.21 -5.61
N GLU A 215 -11.34 -3.33 -6.61
CA GLU A 215 -11.82 -3.55 -7.97
C GLU A 215 -11.10 -4.72 -8.64
N LEU A 216 -9.79 -4.83 -8.46
CA LEU A 216 -8.99 -5.93 -8.97
C LEU A 216 -9.46 -7.27 -8.42
N TYR A 217 -9.64 -7.38 -7.09
CA TYR A 217 -10.17 -8.57 -6.46
C TYR A 217 -11.52 -8.98 -7.04
N ASN A 218 -12.47 -8.04 -7.13
CA ASN A 218 -13.81 -8.32 -7.65
C ASN A 218 -13.79 -8.79 -9.12
N LYS A 219 -12.88 -8.23 -9.93
CA LYS A 219 -12.74 -8.62 -11.33
C LYS A 219 -12.12 -10.01 -11.49
N LEU A 220 -11.09 -10.30 -10.69
CA LEU A 220 -10.46 -11.63 -10.65
C LEU A 220 -11.44 -12.72 -10.17
N LYS A 221 -12.25 -12.41 -9.15
CA LYS A 221 -13.24 -13.37 -8.61
C LYS A 221 -14.35 -13.73 -9.60
N ARG A 222 -14.73 -12.80 -10.49
CA ARG A 222 -15.78 -13.06 -11.52
C ARG A 222 -15.30 -13.92 -12.68
N ASN A 223 -13.97 -13.97 -12.87
CA ASN A 223 -13.35 -14.68 -13.99
C ASN A 223 -12.83 -16.09 -13.60
N ASN A 224 -13.04 -16.49 -12.35
CA ASN A 224 -12.83 -17.84 -11.82
C ASN A 224 -14.18 -18.53 -11.60
#